data_d9aa94b2ec939935eb27ba1d7c9e7c1e
#
_entry.id   d9aa94b2ec939935eb27ba1d7c9e7c1e
#
_cell.length_a   1.000
_cell.length_b   1.000
_cell.length_c   1.000
_cell.angle_alpha   90.00
_cell.angle_beta   90.00
_cell.angle_gamma   90.00
#
_symmetry.space_group_name_H-M   'P 1'
#
loop_
_entity.id
_entity.type
_entity.pdbx_description
1 polymer ?
#
loop_
_entity_poly.entity_id
_entity_poly.type
_entity_poly.pdbx_seq_one_letter_code
_entity_poly.pdbx_strand_id
1 'polypeptide(L)'
;MTELQNSYPAATHSLPGLSIDDRFSDLESLRLFLNGRGIETKNTRIDRYQKYLKIASDQGVDNVDPKRIFKNVTDGRFQHGLDWYLYVLREVDELAHILKGLKVHVPGGVDERLKKIVGGSDFAALDKNSESRNIQFELRITSYFCLAGFLVRLDTETDIVASKGRQHFYIECKRISNSKQLEENLLKAKQQILARVPTKKRILHKYYGVIAVDVTRVAYSHNGLTFGITNDHAREVVQSALRSISEKIERIKFFSKKPPIIQCWLQIHIPGLIESPPQAFTRFSSLFVVNLETAISCRAALLLLNNVYAGADFSDPREFPSRKINTELNLPAGTQLWLSPNISDLMFTAGDPKSFKSINAKSADDFDNIAKTLVGGIIIKGKKYDFSMIDLVAFLAKKPDGFVKQLCERLAEDDDLKCRTELLCMLFLSKYPFYDSSSDE
;
A
#
# COMPACT_ATOMS: atom_id res chain seq x y z
N MET A 1 13.92 0.81 31.90
CA MET A 1 14.37 -0.02 30.76
C MET A 1 13.18 -0.11 29.81
N THR A 2 13.27 0.54 28.67
CA THR A 2 12.26 0.45 27.60
C THR A 2 12.25 -0.99 27.11
N GLU A 3 11.14 -1.68 27.21
CA GLU A 3 10.97 -3.01 26.61
C GLU A 3 11.32 -2.91 25.12
N LEU A 4 12.29 -3.69 24.69
CA LEU A 4 12.67 -3.80 23.31
C LEU A 4 11.49 -4.44 22.55
N GLN A 5 10.86 -3.67 21.67
CA GLN A 5 9.81 -4.20 20.80
C GLN A 5 10.39 -5.27 19.87
N ASN A 6 9.70 -6.41 19.78
CA ASN A 6 10.08 -7.51 18.89
C ASN A 6 9.78 -7.23 17.40
N SER A 7 8.95 -6.23 17.11
CA SER A 7 8.54 -5.88 15.75
C SER A 7 8.72 -4.39 15.51
N TYR A 8 9.15 -4.05 14.29
CA TYR A 8 9.31 -2.67 13.85
C TYR A 8 8.50 -2.47 12.58
N PRO A 9 7.65 -1.43 12.52
CA PRO A 9 7.02 -1.04 11.27
C PRO A 9 8.11 -0.60 10.29
N ALA A 10 8.15 -1.22 9.13
CA ALA A 10 8.96 -0.72 8.04
C ALA A 10 8.27 0.49 7.39
N ALA A 11 9.04 1.25 6.64
CA ALA A 11 8.47 2.31 5.83
C ALA A 11 7.36 1.75 4.94
N THR A 12 6.24 2.45 4.89
CA THR A 12 5.14 2.14 3.99
C THR A 12 5.31 2.98 2.74
N HIS A 13 5.47 2.32 1.60
CA HIS A 13 5.62 3.01 0.33
C HIS A 13 4.32 2.97 -0.44
N SER A 14 3.81 4.14 -0.81
CA SER A 14 2.83 4.26 -1.89
C SER A 14 3.57 4.19 -3.21
N LEU A 15 3.02 3.45 -4.17
CA LEU A 15 3.56 3.45 -5.51
C LEU A 15 3.23 4.78 -6.22
N PRO A 16 4.02 5.18 -7.22
CA PRO A 16 3.82 6.46 -7.91
C PRO A 16 2.40 6.64 -8.44
N GLY A 17 1.89 7.85 -8.36
CA GLY A 17 0.62 8.25 -8.97
C GLY A 17 0.74 8.42 -10.47
N LEU A 18 0.86 7.32 -11.22
CA LEU A 18 1.01 7.33 -12.66
C LEU A 18 -0.34 7.36 -13.38
N SER A 19 -0.36 7.92 -14.59
CA SER A 19 -1.52 7.85 -15.49
C SER A 19 -1.77 6.42 -16.00
N ILE A 20 -2.92 6.21 -16.62
CA ILE A 20 -3.21 4.93 -17.28
C ILE A 20 -2.23 4.68 -18.42
N ASP A 21 -1.84 5.73 -19.16
CA ASP A 21 -0.89 5.64 -20.27
C ASP A 21 0.53 5.31 -19.80
N ASP A 22 0.97 5.85 -18.66
CA ASP A 22 2.25 5.48 -18.05
C ASP A 22 2.27 4.00 -17.70
N ARG A 23 1.21 3.48 -17.09
CA ARG A 23 1.08 2.05 -16.76
C ARG A 23 1.01 1.17 -17.97
N PHE A 24 0.34 1.61 -19.02
CA PHE A 24 0.35 0.92 -20.32
C PHE A 24 1.78 0.84 -20.87
N SER A 25 2.53 1.94 -20.83
CA SER A 25 3.94 2.01 -21.26
C SER A 25 4.84 1.09 -20.42
N ASP A 26 4.61 0.99 -19.11
CA ASP A 26 5.34 0.08 -18.23
C ASP A 26 5.11 -1.39 -18.59
N LEU A 27 3.86 -1.76 -18.88
CA LEU A 27 3.55 -3.12 -19.34
C LEU A 27 4.14 -3.41 -20.71
N GLU A 28 4.17 -2.43 -21.61
CA GLU A 28 4.86 -2.56 -22.90
C GLU A 28 6.36 -2.81 -22.70
N SER A 29 7.00 -2.06 -21.80
CA SER A 29 8.39 -2.26 -21.42
C SER A 29 8.63 -3.65 -20.82
N LEU A 30 7.72 -4.14 -19.99
CA LEU A 30 7.78 -5.51 -19.45
C LEU A 30 7.64 -6.55 -20.56
N ARG A 31 6.70 -6.36 -21.47
CA ARG A 31 6.48 -7.25 -22.62
C ARG A 31 7.73 -7.35 -23.51
N LEU A 32 8.35 -6.22 -23.81
CA LEU A 32 9.59 -6.17 -24.58
C LEU A 32 10.74 -6.88 -23.84
N PHE A 33 10.86 -6.67 -22.54
CA PHE A 33 11.86 -7.33 -21.70
C PHE A 33 11.67 -8.87 -21.69
N LEU A 34 10.43 -9.35 -21.58
CA LEU A 34 10.11 -10.78 -21.60
C LEU A 34 10.33 -11.39 -22.98
N ASN A 35 9.87 -10.74 -24.05
CA ASN A 35 10.04 -11.20 -25.43
C ASN A 35 11.53 -11.26 -25.82
N GLY A 36 12.34 -10.30 -25.39
CA GLY A 36 13.79 -10.30 -25.58
C GLY A 36 14.51 -11.48 -24.91
N ARG A 37 13.80 -12.18 -23.98
CA ARG A 37 14.25 -13.40 -23.30
C ARG A 37 13.58 -14.67 -23.84
N GLY A 38 12.86 -14.58 -24.95
CA GLY A 38 12.13 -15.70 -25.54
C GLY A 38 10.88 -16.12 -24.75
N ILE A 39 10.33 -15.24 -23.91
CA ILE A 39 9.12 -15.51 -23.12
C ILE A 39 7.94 -14.83 -23.81
N GLU A 40 7.07 -15.63 -24.41
CA GLU A 40 5.88 -15.10 -25.11
C GLU A 40 4.85 -14.57 -24.14
N THR A 41 4.33 -13.38 -24.41
CA THR A 41 3.31 -12.71 -23.59
C THR A 41 1.92 -12.69 -24.21
N LYS A 42 1.79 -13.12 -25.49
CA LYS A 42 0.49 -13.15 -26.20
C LYS A 42 -0.49 -14.10 -25.50
N ASN A 43 -1.75 -13.67 -25.37
CA ASN A 43 -2.83 -14.40 -24.69
C ASN A 43 -2.58 -14.72 -23.20
N THR A 44 -1.57 -14.10 -22.59
CA THR A 44 -1.31 -14.19 -21.14
C THR A 44 -2.10 -13.13 -20.37
N ARG A 45 -1.99 -13.15 -19.03
CA ARG A 45 -2.59 -12.11 -18.19
C ARG A 45 -1.95 -10.72 -18.44
N ILE A 46 -0.67 -10.66 -18.80
CA ILE A 46 0.03 -9.41 -19.14
C ILE A 46 -0.60 -8.75 -20.38
N ASP A 47 -0.86 -9.54 -21.41
CA ASP A 47 -1.55 -9.10 -22.62
C ASP A 47 -2.98 -8.59 -22.30
N ARG A 48 -3.68 -9.26 -21.37
CA ARG A 48 -5.03 -8.83 -20.95
C ARG A 48 -5.02 -7.53 -20.14
N TYR A 49 -4.05 -7.32 -19.24
CA TYR A 49 -3.90 -6.05 -18.54
C TYR A 49 -3.62 -4.91 -19.51
N GLN A 50 -2.75 -5.14 -20.49
CA GLN A 50 -2.41 -4.15 -21.50
C GLN A 50 -3.64 -3.77 -22.34
N LYS A 51 -4.43 -4.76 -22.78
CA LYS A 51 -5.70 -4.52 -23.49
C LYS A 51 -6.67 -3.72 -22.64
N TYR A 52 -6.81 -4.06 -21.37
CA TYR A 52 -7.68 -3.32 -20.44
C TYR A 52 -7.25 -1.87 -20.30
N LEU A 53 -5.97 -1.60 -20.03
CA LEU A 53 -5.47 -0.24 -19.86
C LEU A 53 -5.62 0.59 -21.13
N LYS A 54 -5.40 -0.02 -22.31
CA LYS A 54 -5.60 0.68 -23.58
C LYS A 54 -7.06 1.13 -23.75
N ILE A 55 -8.02 0.24 -23.53
CA ILE A 55 -9.44 0.58 -23.66
C ILE A 55 -9.84 1.59 -22.57
N ALA A 56 -9.34 1.44 -21.35
CA ALA A 56 -9.62 2.36 -20.26
C ALA A 56 -9.05 3.77 -20.51
N SER A 57 -7.90 3.88 -21.18
CA SER A 57 -7.34 5.16 -21.62
C SER A 57 -8.19 5.80 -22.70
N ASP A 58 -8.62 5.01 -23.69
CA ASP A 58 -9.36 5.51 -24.85
C ASP A 58 -10.82 5.90 -24.52
N GLN A 59 -11.49 5.20 -23.61
CA GLN A 59 -12.94 5.26 -23.38
C GLN A 59 -13.34 5.60 -21.93
N GLY A 60 -12.39 5.64 -21.02
CA GLY A 60 -12.64 5.74 -19.56
C GLY A 60 -12.90 4.39 -18.89
N VAL A 61 -12.59 4.31 -17.63
CA VAL A 61 -12.62 3.08 -16.81
C VAL A 61 -14.01 2.45 -16.74
N ASP A 62 -15.05 3.28 -16.63
CA ASP A 62 -16.44 2.82 -16.48
C ASP A 62 -17.04 2.24 -17.77
N ASN A 63 -16.41 2.49 -18.90
CA ASN A 63 -16.89 2.03 -20.22
C ASN A 63 -16.20 0.75 -20.69
N VAL A 64 -15.29 0.20 -19.90
CA VAL A 64 -14.62 -1.08 -20.21
C VAL A 64 -15.52 -2.25 -19.82
N ASP A 65 -15.74 -3.19 -20.72
CA ASP A 65 -16.36 -4.48 -20.39
C ASP A 65 -15.27 -5.51 -19.99
N PRO A 66 -15.02 -5.74 -18.70
CA PRO A 66 -13.95 -6.63 -18.26
C PRO A 66 -14.19 -8.10 -18.64
N LYS A 67 -15.45 -8.51 -18.82
CA LYS A 67 -15.81 -9.90 -19.17
C LYS A 67 -15.31 -10.31 -20.54
N ARG A 68 -15.11 -9.33 -21.44
CA ARG A 68 -14.54 -9.56 -22.78
C ARG A 68 -13.01 -9.66 -22.77
N ILE A 69 -12.36 -9.23 -21.69
CA ILE A 69 -10.91 -9.14 -21.59
C ILE A 69 -10.35 -10.24 -20.66
N PHE A 70 -10.92 -10.36 -19.48
CA PHE A 70 -10.42 -11.26 -18.43
C PHE A 70 -11.14 -12.61 -18.41
N LYS A 71 -10.42 -13.63 -17.93
CA LYS A 71 -10.95 -15.00 -17.81
C LYS A 71 -11.56 -15.21 -16.43
N ASN A 72 -12.61 -16.03 -16.36
CA ASN A 72 -13.21 -16.49 -15.11
C ASN A 72 -13.72 -15.38 -14.16
N VAL A 73 -14.36 -14.38 -14.71
CA VAL A 73 -14.85 -13.17 -13.97
C VAL A 73 -16.33 -13.28 -13.57
N THR A 74 -16.80 -14.47 -13.26
CA THR A 74 -18.23 -14.72 -12.98
C THR A 74 -18.61 -14.68 -11.51
N ASP A 75 -17.69 -14.38 -10.59
CA ASP A 75 -17.91 -14.57 -9.17
C ASP A 75 -18.57 -13.38 -8.43
N GLY A 76 -18.96 -12.34 -9.13
CA GLY A 76 -19.71 -11.20 -8.58
C GLY A 76 -18.92 -10.28 -7.62
N ARG A 77 -17.63 -10.52 -7.40
CA ARG A 77 -16.79 -9.71 -6.48
C ARG A 77 -16.46 -8.33 -7.03
N PHE A 78 -16.47 -8.20 -8.34
CA PHE A 78 -16.14 -6.98 -9.04
C PHE A 78 -17.43 -6.47 -9.71
N GLN A 79 -18.05 -5.47 -9.10
CA GLN A 79 -19.35 -4.99 -9.55
C GLN A 79 -19.22 -3.68 -10.36
N HIS A 80 -18.23 -2.85 -10.05
CA HIS A 80 -18.05 -1.52 -10.62
C HIS A 80 -16.77 -1.41 -11.44
N GLY A 81 -16.73 -0.48 -12.41
CA GLY A 81 -15.55 -0.20 -13.23
C GLY A 81 -14.32 0.14 -12.40
N LEU A 82 -14.51 0.90 -11.31
CA LEU A 82 -13.45 1.26 -10.37
C LEU A 82 -12.85 0.03 -9.65
N ASP A 83 -13.64 -0.99 -9.28
CA ASP A 83 -13.11 -2.21 -8.66
C ASP A 83 -12.14 -2.94 -9.59
N TRP A 84 -12.53 -3.09 -10.86
CA TRP A 84 -11.69 -3.69 -11.88
C TRP A 84 -10.39 -2.92 -12.07
N TYR A 85 -10.49 -1.61 -12.15
CA TYR A 85 -9.32 -0.74 -12.30
C TYR A 85 -8.36 -0.89 -11.14
N LEU A 86 -8.83 -0.86 -9.89
CA LEU A 86 -8.01 -1.00 -8.70
C LEU A 86 -7.28 -2.36 -8.66
N TYR A 87 -7.94 -3.43 -9.05
CA TYR A 87 -7.29 -4.74 -9.12
C TYR A 87 -6.28 -4.84 -10.26
N VAL A 88 -6.55 -4.26 -11.42
CA VAL A 88 -5.58 -4.16 -12.51
C VAL A 88 -4.38 -3.32 -12.06
N LEU A 89 -4.62 -2.17 -11.44
CA LEU A 89 -3.61 -1.29 -10.89
C LEU A 89 -2.64 -2.05 -9.96
N ARG A 90 -3.19 -2.83 -9.03
CA ARG A 90 -2.39 -3.66 -8.11
C ARG A 90 -1.44 -4.60 -8.85
N GLU A 91 -1.93 -5.28 -9.87
CA GLU A 91 -1.13 -6.25 -10.62
C GLU A 91 -0.06 -5.57 -11.47
N VAL A 92 -0.43 -4.50 -12.13
CA VAL A 92 0.46 -3.74 -13.03
C VAL A 92 1.59 -3.07 -12.26
N ASP A 93 1.27 -2.38 -11.16
CA ASP A 93 2.26 -1.68 -10.36
C ASP A 93 3.27 -2.65 -9.72
N GLU A 94 2.83 -3.86 -9.30
CA GLU A 94 3.75 -4.88 -8.82
C GLU A 94 4.69 -5.40 -9.92
N LEU A 95 4.17 -5.64 -11.13
CA LEU A 95 4.97 -6.08 -12.27
C LEU A 95 5.95 -5.00 -12.74
N ALA A 96 5.54 -3.75 -12.76
CA ALA A 96 6.39 -2.61 -13.09
C ALA A 96 7.54 -2.46 -12.07
N HIS A 97 7.23 -2.62 -10.78
CA HIS A 97 8.25 -2.59 -9.73
C HIS A 97 9.26 -3.75 -9.86
N ILE A 98 8.80 -4.95 -10.17
CA ILE A 98 9.67 -6.10 -10.45
C ILE A 98 10.60 -5.76 -11.61
N LEU A 99 10.07 -5.25 -12.73
CA LEU A 99 10.87 -4.84 -13.87
C LEU A 99 11.92 -3.80 -13.53
N LYS A 100 11.56 -2.79 -12.71
CA LYS A 100 12.49 -1.75 -12.25
C LYS A 100 13.72 -2.36 -11.57
N GLY A 101 13.52 -3.32 -10.66
CA GLY A 101 14.63 -4.03 -10.02
C GLY A 101 15.45 -4.88 -10.99
N LEU A 102 14.80 -5.61 -11.90
CA LEU A 102 15.48 -6.46 -12.88
C LEU A 102 16.27 -5.66 -13.94
N LYS A 103 15.89 -4.40 -14.20
CA LYS A 103 16.68 -3.50 -15.05
C LYS A 103 18.00 -3.07 -14.39
N VAL A 104 18.05 -3.00 -13.05
CA VAL A 104 19.28 -2.67 -12.31
C VAL A 104 20.23 -3.86 -12.27
N HIS A 105 19.70 -5.04 -11.98
CA HIS A 105 20.47 -6.28 -11.94
C HIS A 105 19.58 -7.45 -12.32
N VAL A 106 20.05 -8.28 -13.25
CA VAL A 106 19.37 -9.49 -13.68
C VAL A 106 19.93 -10.68 -12.91
N PRO A 107 19.17 -11.28 -11.98
CA PRO A 107 19.65 -12.42 -11.19
C PRO A 107 19.87 -13.67 -12.04
N GLY A 108 20.84 -14.50 -11.64
CA GLY A 108 20.98 -15.86 -12.19
C GLY A 108 19.70 -16.67 -11.91
N GLY A 109 19.21 -17.42 -12.92
CA GLY A 109 17.99 -18.24 -12.78
C GLY A 109 16.65 -17.50 -12.90
N VAL A 110 16.67 -16.19 -13.25
CA VAL A 110 15.44 -15.38 -13.33
C VAL A 110 14.50 -15.83 -14.44
N ASP A 111 15.01 -16.34 -15.58
CA ASP A 111 14.19 -16.65 -16.75
C ASP A 111 13.13 -17.73 -16.48
N GLU A 112 13.47 -18.75 -15.68
CA GLU A 112 12.52 -19.79 -15.28
C GLU A 112 11.40 -19.22 -14.38
N ARG A 113 11.72 -18.22 -13.58
CA ARG A 113 10.74 -17.50 -12.75
C ARG A 113 9.82 -16.61 -13.61
N LEU A 114 10.41 -15.91 -14.58
CA LEU A 114 9.68 -15.03 -15.49
C LEU A 114 8.70 -15.82 -16.38
N LYS A 115 9.07 -17.02 -16.86
CA LYS A 115 8.16 -17.91 -17.59
C LYS A 115 6.91 -18.25 -16.77
N LYS A 116 7.03 -18.40 -15.47
CA LYS A 116 5.91 -18.74 -14.58
C LYS A 116 4.98 -17.57 -14.27
N ILE A 117 5.49 -16.33 -14.19
CA ILE A 117 4.66 -15.17 -13.86
C ILE A 117 3.73 -14.73 -14.99
N VAL A 118 3.98 -15.10 -16.24
CA VAL A 118 3.06 -14.76 -17.35
C VAL A 118 1.77 -15.58 -17.31
N GLY A 119 1.79 -16.73 -16.64
CA GLY A 119 0.63 -17.60 -16.44
C GLY A 119 -0.22 -17.25 -15.22
N GLY A 120 -1.15 -18.14 -14.89
CA GLY A 120 -2.03 -18.03 -13.73
C GLY A 120 -3.31 -17.22 -13.98
N SER A 121 -4.08 -17.02 -12.92
CA SER A 121 -5.32 -16.23 -12.96
C SER A 121 -5.02 -14.74 -13.18
N ASP A 122 -5.98 -14.03 -13.76
CA ASP A 122 -5.81 -12.60 -14.00
C ASP A 122 -5.69 -11.81 -12.69
N PHE A 123 -6.46 -12.18 -11.68
CA PHE A 123 -6.44 -11.51 -10.38
C PHE A 123 -6.12 -12.48 -9.26
N ALA A 124 -5.34 -12.03 -8.30
CA ALA A 124 -4.96 -12.82 -7.13
C ALA A 124 -6.19 -13.29 -6.32
N ALA A 125 -7.29 -12.56 -6.35
CA ALA A 125 -8.56 -12.94 -5.73
C ALA A 125 -9.17 -14.22 -6.34
N LEU A 126 -8.87 -14.49 -7.62
CA LEU A 126 -9.40 -15.62 -8.41
C LEU A 126 -8.43 -16.79 -8.51
N ASP A 127 -7.29 -16.74 -7.81
CA ASP A 127 -6.28 -17.79 -7.88
C ASP A 127 -6.79 -19.14 -7.36
N LYS A 128 -6.90 -20.11 -8.26
CA LYS A 128 -7.07 -21.53 -7.93
C LYS A 128 -5.73 -22.23 -7.73
N ASN A 129 -4.71 -21.80 -8.49
CA ASN A 129 -3.32 -22.22 -8.35
C ASN A 129 -2.47 -21.00 -8.05
N SER A 130 -1.79 -21.02 -6.91
CA SER A 130 -1.01 -19.88 -6.41
C SER A 130 0.42 -19.81 -6.95
N GLU A 131 0.87 -20.76 -7.79
CA GLU A 131 2.28 -20.85 -8.20
C GLU A 131 2.79 -19.56 -8.84
N SER A 132 2.10 -19.05 -9.87
CA SER A 132 2.51 -17.80 -10.55
C SER A 132 2.61 -16.61 -9.59
N ARG A 133 1.71 -16.54 -8.61
CA ARG A 133 1.71 -15.47 -7.61
C ARG A 133 2.78 -15.65 -6.54
N ASN A 134 3.10 -16.90 -6.18
CA ASN A 134 4.21 -17.18 -5.28
C ASN A 134 5.52 -16.71 -5.92
N ILE A 135 5.72 -17.06 -7.19
CA ILE A 135 6.89 -16.60 -7.95
C ILE A 135 6.89 -15.08 -8.14
N GLN A 136 5.74 -14.46 -8.38
CA GLN A 136 5.65 -13.00 -8.47
C GLN A 136 6.07 -12.34 -7.16
N PHE A 137 5.66 -12.89 -6.01
CA PHE A 137 6.11 -12.42 -4.70
C PHE A 137 7.62 -12.59 -4.50
N GLU A 138 8.19 -13.75 -4.87
CA GLU A 138 9.64 -13.97 -4.86
C GLU A 138 10.37 -12.92 -5.70
N LEU A 139 9.90 -12.63 -6.91
CA LEU A 139 10.50 -11.62 -7.77
C LEU A 139 10.34 -10.19 -7.22
N ARG A 140 9.24 -9.89 -6.51
CA ARG A 140 9.07 -8.61 -5.81
C ARG A 140 10.13 -8.45 -4.72
N ILE A 141 10.33 -9.47 -3.89
CA ILE A 141 11.39 -9.45 -2.86
C ILE A 141 12.77 -9.34 -3.53
N THR A 142 13.00 -10.09 -4.60
CA THR A 142 14.23 -10.02 -5.41
C THR A 142 14.49 -8.60 -5.89
N SER A 143 13.47 -7.90 -6.38
CA SER A 143 13.62 -6.53 -6.90
C SER A 143 14.10 -5.55 -5.84
N TYR A 144 13.69 -5.69 -4.58
CA TYR A 144 14.20 -4.85 -3.49
C TYR A 144 15.71 -5.01 -3.31
N PHE A 145 16.20 -6.24 -3.31
CA PHE A 145 17.64 -6.51 -3.19
C PHE A 145 18.42 -6.02 -4.42
N CYS A 146 17.86 -6.17 -5.62
CA CYS A 146 18.49 -5.65 -6.85
C CYS A 146 18.61 -4.13 -6.80
N LEU A 147 17.54 -3.41 -6.43
CA LEU A 147 17.53 -1.95 -6.29
C LEU A 147 18.52 -1.47 -5.21
N ALA A 148 18.69 -2.22 -4.13
CA ALA A 148 19.65 -1.92 -3.07
C ALA A 148 21.10 -2.32 -3.41
N GLY A 149 21.37 -2.77 -4.64
CA GLY A 149 22.71 -3.11 -5.14
C GLY A 149 23.31 -4.38 -4.55
N PHE A 150 22.47 -5.40 -4.27
CA PHE A 150 22.92 -6.73 -3.91
C PHE A 150 23.17 -7.58 -5.16
N LEU A 151 24.13 -8.48 -5.09
CA LEU A 151 24.25 -9.58 -6.03
C LEU A 151 23.21 -10.65 -5.64
N VAL A 152 22.23 -10.88 -6.53
CA VAL A 152 21.10 -11.77 -6.28
C VAL A 152 21.16 -13.00 -7.17
N ARG A 153 20.81 -14.16 -6.65
CA ARG A 153 20.70 -15.44 -7.34
C ARG A 153 19.39 -16.15 -7.02
N LEU A 154 18.76 -16.73 -8.04
CA LEU A 154 17.52 -17.50 -7.98
C LEU A 154 17.70 -18.96 -8.45
N ASP A 155 18.90 -19.30 -8.92
CA ASP A 155 19.33 -20.63 -9.37
C ASP A 155 19.88 -21.48 -8.22
N THR A 156 19.26 -21.36 -7.04
CA THR A 156 19.65 -22.05 -5.81
C THR A 156 18.46 -22.83 -5.25
N GLU A 157 18.70 -23.71 -4.28
CA GLU A 157 17.61 -24.41 -3.57
C GLU A 157 16.75 -23.45 -2.71
N THR A 158 17.35 -22.35 -2.25
CA THR A 158 16.64 -21.27 -1.55
C THR A 158 15.95 -20.39 -2.57
N ASP A 159 14.78 -19.86 -2.24
CA ASP A 159 14.03 -19.01 -3.17
C ASP A 159 14.87 -17.83 -3.66
N ILE A 160 15.61 -17.18 -2.75
CA ILE A 160 16.51 -16.07 -3.08
C ILE A 160 17.79 -16.17 -2.25
N VAL A 161 18.94 -15.98 -2.89
CA VAL A 161 20.22 -15.73 -2.20
C VAL A 161 20.72 -14.36 -2.60
N ALA A 162 20.84 -13.45 -1.62
CA ALA A 162 21.32 -12.08 -1.84
C ALA A 162 22.63 -11.86 -1.09
N SER A 163 23.62 -11.25 -1.75
CA SER A 163 24.95 -11.05 -1.19
C SER A 163 25.41 -9.60 -1.36
N LYS A 164 25.99 -9.03 -0.31
CA LYS A 164 26.64 -7.72 -0.33
C LYS A 164 27.93 -7.77 0.50
N GLY A 165 29.06 -7.63 -0.15
CA GLY A 165 30.37 -7.85 0.46
C GLY A 165 30.51 -9.27 1.01
N ARG A 166 30.77 -9.37 2.32
CA ARG A 166 30.95 -10.67 3.01
C ARG A 166 29.69 -11.19 3.70
N GLN A 167 28.54 -10.54 3.46
CA GLN A 167 27.26 -10.93 4.06
C GLN A 167 26.38 -11.60 3.01
N HIS A 168 25.80 -12.73 3.37
CA HIS A 168 24.97 -13.56 2.51
C HIS A 168 23.63 -13.82 3.21
N PHE A 169 22.56 -13.49 2.55
CA PHE A 169 21.19 -13.65 3.03
C PHE A 169 20.50 -14.73 2.22
N TYR A 170 19.97 -15.71 2.93
CA TYR A 170 19.15 -16.81 2.40
C TYR A 170 17.71 -16.51 2.74
N ILE A 171 16.90 -16.24 1.74
CA ILE A 171 15.54 -15.76 1.91
C ILE A 171 14.55 -16.82 1.41
N GLU A 172 13.65 -17.25 2.29
CA GLU A 172 12.49 -18.07 1.92
C GLU A 172 11.25 -17.19 1.86
N CYS A 173 10.48 -17.35 0.79
CA CYS A 173 9.27 -16.58 0.51
C CYS A 173 8.04 -17.47 0.70
N LYS A 174 7.04 -16.99 1.41
CA LYS A 174 5.77 -17.69 1.61
C LYS A 174 4.60 -16.75 1.36
N ARG A 175 3.62 -17.19 0.58
CA ARG A 175 2.30 -16.55 0.51
C ARG A 175 1.31 -17.36 1.31
N ILE A 176 0.67 -16.74 2.28
CA ILE A 176 -0.22 -17.42 3.21
C ILE A 176 -1.67 -17.06 2.89
N SER A 177 -2.48 -18.07 2.63
CA SER A 177 -3.87 -17.90 2.20
C SER A 177 -4.85 -17.72 3.36
N ASN A 178 -4.54 -18.26 4.54
CA ASN A 178 -5.39 -18.14 5.72
C ASN A 178 -4.58 -18.25 7.02
N SER A 179 -5.14 -17.75 8.10
CA SER A 179 -4.47 -17.68 9.41
C SER A 179 -4.13 -19.05 10.02
N LYS A 180 -4.87 -20.12 9.67
CA LYS A 180 -4.62 -21.46 10.20
C LYS A 180 -3.30 -22.06 9.66
N GLN A 181 -2.90 -21.65 8.46
CA GLN A 181 -1.66 -22.12 7.82
C GLN A 181 -0.43 -21.28 8.18
N LEU A 182 -0.60 -20.18 8.93
CA LEU A 182 0.49 -19.24 9.23
C LEU A 182 1.65 -19.93 9.95
N GLU A 183 1.37 -20.61 11.05
CA GLU A 183 2.37 -21.30 11.86
C GLU A 183 3.09 -22.41 11.08
N GLU A 184 2.34 -23.28 10.45
CA GLU A 184 2.90 -24.41 9.65
C GLU A 184 3.84 -23.89 8.56
N ASN A 185 3.42 -22.89 7.79
CA ASN A 185 4.24 -22.35 6.70
C ASN A 185 5.49 -21.64 7.21
N LEU A 186 5.41 -20.94 8.34
CA LEU A 186 6.58 -20.33 8.98
C LEU A 186 7.58 -21.37 9.48
N LEU A 187 7.12 -22.42 10.16
CA LEU A 187 7.98 -23.51 10.62
C LEU A 187 8.61 -24.26 9.45
N LYS A 188 7.87 -24.47 8.36
CA LYS A 188 8.39 -25.07 7.12
C LYS A 188 9.48 -24.19 6.50
N ALA A 189 9.25 -22.87 6.39
CA ALA A 189 10.26 -21.92 5.89
C ALA A 189 11.51 -21.93 6.78
N LYS A 190 11.34 -21.97 8.10
CA LYS A 190 12.46 -22.14 9.06
C LYS A 190 13.28 -23.39 8.75
N GLN A 191 12.64 -24.55 8.61
CA GLN A 191 13.32 -25.80 8.31
C GLN A 191 14.08 -25.73 6.98
N GLN A 192 13.48 -25.12 5.95
CA GLN A 192 14.12 -24.92 4.65
C GLN A 192 15.40 -24.06 4.77
N ILE A 193 15.35 -22.96 5.48
CA ILE A 193 16.54 -22.13 5.72
C ILE A 193 17.62 -22.92 6.50
N LEU A 194 17.25 -23.62 7.56
CA LEU A 194 18.19 -24.39 8.36
C LEU A 194 18.91 -25.49 7.54
N ALA A 195 18.23 -26.09 6.56
CA ALA A 195 18.81 -27.10 5.67
C ALA A 195 19.71 -26.51 4.58
N ARG A 196 19.40 -25.29 4.10
CA ARG A 196 20.01 -24.72 2.90
C ARG A 196 21.14 -23.72 3.19
N VAL A 197 21.19 -23.13 4.37
CA VAL A 197 22.31 -22.27 4.74
C VAL A 197 23.58 -23.09 4.93
N PRO A 198 24.71 -22.74 4.29
CA PRO A 198 25.93 -23.52 4.34
C PRO A 198 26.43 -23.75 5.76
N THR A 199 26.70 -25.03 6.10
CA THR A 199 27.31 -25.43 7.38
C THR A 199 28.80 -25.15 7.42
N LYS A 200 29.51 -25.38 6.29
CA LYS A 200 30.92 -25.03 6.11
C LYS A 200 31.02 -23.56 5.72
N LYS A 201 31.50 -22.73 6.64
CA LYS A 201 31.61 -21.29 6.45
C LYS A 201 32.98 -20.93 5.89
N ARG A 202 33.00 -20.06 4.86
CA ARG A 202 34.26 -19.41 4.46
C ARG A 202 34.71 -18.46 5.55
N ILE A 203 36.03 -18.38 5.81
CA ILE A 203 36.59 -17.45 6.75
C ILE A 203 36.12 -16.02 6.42
N LEU A 204 35.67 -15.27 7.40
CA LEU A 204 35.18 -13.89 7.32
C LEU A 204 33.80 -13.73 6.63
N HIS A 205 33.19 -14.75 6.02
CA HIS A 205 31.85 -14.67 5.47
C HIS A 205 30.78 -14.98 6.53
N LYS A 206 29.70 -14.23 6.50
CA LYS A 206 28.55 -14.38 7.41
C LYS A 206 27.29 -14.75 6.63
N TYR A 207 26.53 -15.68 7.14
CA TYR A 207 25.37 -16.27 6.49
C TYR A 207 24.16 -16.12 7.41
N TYR A 208 23.06 -15.59 6.88
CA TYR A 208 21.85 -15.26 7.63
C TYR A 208 20.61 -15.78 6.93
N GLY A 209 19.63 -16.19 7.71
CA GLY A 209 18.29 -16.52 7.24
C GLY A 209 17.33 -15.33 7.37
N VAL A 210 16.48 -15.16 6.38
CA VAL A 210 15.36 -14.23 6.38
C VAL A 210 14.13 -14.96 5.85
N ILE A 211 12.97 -14.68 6.42
CA ILE A 211 11.71 -15.21 5.88
C ILE A 211 10.83 -14.03 5.48
N ALA A 212 10.42 -14.00 4.22
CA ALA A 212 9.48 -13.02 3.69
C ALA A 212 8.10 -13.67 3.53
N VAL A 213 7.06 -13.03 4.06
CA VAL A 213 5.71 -13.58 4.11
C VAL A 213 4.71 -12.57 3.57
N ASP A 214 4.04 -12.94 2.47
CA ASP A 214 2.86 -12.20 2.02
C ASP A 214 1.64 -12.67 2.83
N VAL A 215 1.15 -11.80 3.69
CA VAL A 215 -0.01 -12.03 4.56
C VAL A 215 -1.26 -11.27 4.09
N THR A 216 -1.25 -10.77 2.86
CA THR A 216 -2.38 -10.00 2.31
C THR A 216 -3.70 -10.73 2.46
N ARG A 217 -3.77 -12.03 2.14
CA ARG A 217 -5.00 -12.83 2.26
C ARG A 217 -5.36 -13.22 3.69
N VAL A 218 -4.40 -13.18 4.61
CA VAL A 218 -4.64 -13.39 6.04
C VAL A 218 -5.29 -12.16 6.65
N ALA A 219 -4.83 -10.98 6.27
CA ALA A 219 -5.36 -9.70 6.72
C ALA A 219 -6.70 -9.35 6.05
N TYR A 220 -6.84 -9.68 4.76
CA TYR A 220 -7.97 -9.31 3.92
C TYR A 220 -8.47 -10.54 3.15
N SER A 221 -9.63 -11.09 3.51
CA SER A 221 -10.18 -12.33 2.97
C SER A 221 -10.42 -12.32 1.45
N HIS A 222 -10.49 -11.15 0.83
CA HIS A 222 -10.79 -10.97 -0.59
C HIS A 222 -9.64 -10.33 -1.40
N ASN A 223 -8.39 -10.38 -0.93
CA ASN A 223 -7.30 -9.52 -1.42
C ASN A 223 -7.60 -8.03 -1.34
N GLY A 224 -8.38 -7.63 -0.38
CA GLY A 224 -8.84 -6.37 0.13
C GLY A 224 -8.69 -5.15 -0.76
N LEU A 225 -9.73 -4.36 -0.76
CA LEU A 225 -9.60 -2.94 -0.97
C LEU A 225 -9.45 -2.30 0.39
N THR A 226 -8.57 -1.31 0.51
CA THR A 226 -8.48 -0.49 1.71
C THR A 226 -9.09 0.86 1.43
N PHE A 227 -9.98 1.27 2.31
CA PHE A 227 -10.56 2.60 2.27
C PHE A 227 -9.98 3.41 3.41
N GLY A 228 -9.50 4.59 3.11
CA GLY A 228 -8.98 5.53 4.10
C GLY A 228 -9.56 6.91 3.90
N ILE A 229 -9.89 7.59 5.01
CA ILE A 229 -10.30 8.99 4.96
C ILE A 229 -9.10 9.82 4.49
N THR A 230 -7.92 9.55 5.06
CA THR A 230 -6.65 10.17 4.69
C THR A 230 -5.61 9.09 4.38
N ASN A 231 -4.49 9.51 3.78
CA ASN A 231 -3.35 8.62 3.54
C ASN A 231 -2.80 8.00 4.84
N ASP A 232 -2.75 8.77 5.92
CA ASP A 232 -2.27 8.29 7.21
C ASP A 232 -3.25 7.31 7.85
N HIS A 233 -4.55 7.54 7.73
CA HIS A 233 -5.57 6.59 8.17
C HIS A 233 -5.46 5.26 7.40
N ALA A 234 -5.37 5.31 6.07
CA ALA A 234 -5.19 4.10 5.26
C ALA A 234 -3.91 3.33 5.64
N ARG A 235 -2.81 4.04 5.92
CA ARG A 235 -1.55 3.46 6.39
C ARG A 235 -1.73 2.77 7.74
N GLU A 236 -2.37 3.43 8.69
CA GLU A 236 -2.56 2.90 10.05
C GLU A 236 -3.45 1.65 10.06
N VAL A 237 -4.50 1.61 9.25
CA VAL A 237 -5.36 0.43 9.07
C VAL A 237 -4.52 -0.80 8.67
N VAL A 238 -3.63 -0.63 7.67
CA VAL A 238 -2.78 -1.74 7.20
C VAL A 238 -1.73 -2.10 8.24
N GLN A 239 -1.11 -1.12 8.89
CA GLN A 239 -0.11 -1.36 9.95
C GLN A 239 -0.73 -2.06 11.17
N SER A 240 -1.98 -1.74 11.52
CA SER A 240 -2.71 -2.42 12.60
C SER A 240 -2.94 -3.90 12.27
N ALA A 241 -3.30 -4.22 11.03
CA ALA A 241 -3.44 -5.60 10.58
C ALA A 241 -2.10 -6.36 10.65
N LEU A 242 -0.99 -5.74 10.23
CA LEU A 242 0.35 -6.33 10.32
C LEU A 242 0.77 -6.57 11.77
N ARG A 243 0.52 -5.63 12.68
CA ARG A 243 0.80 -5.79 14.13
C ARG A 243 0.04 -6.96 14.72
N SER A 244 -1.26 -7.08 14.44
CA SER A 244 -2.08 -8.21 14.92
C SER A 244 -1.56 -9.58 14.43
N ILE A 245 -0.97 -9.63 13.23
CA ILE A 245 -0.35 -10.86 12.71
C ILE A 245 1.01 -11.09 13.37
N SER A 246 1.82 -10.04 13.61
CA SER A 246 3.14 -10.17 14.24
C SER A 246 3.05 -10.74 15.66
N GLU A 247 2.03 -10.34 16.44
CA GLU A 247 1.77 -10.89 17.78
C GLU A 247 1.57 -12.43 17.78
N LYS A 248 0.95 -12.95 16.70
CA LYS A 248 0.81 -14.41 16.54
C LYS A 248 2.15 -15.08 16.28
N ILE A 249 3.04 -14.43 15.52
CA ILE A 249 4.38 -14.95 15.19
C ILE A 249 5.28 -14.96 16.42
N GLU A 250 5.20 -13.95 17.26
CA GLU A 250 5.99 -13.86 18.50
C GLU A 250 5.71 -15.03 19.46
N ARG A 251 4.47 -15.53 19.47
CA ARG A 251 4.09 -16.71 20.27
C ARG A 251 4.69 -18.02 19.75
N ILE A 252 5.03 -18.07 18.47
CA ILE A 252 5.65 -19.24 17.85
C ILE A 252 7.15 -19.08 18.02
N LYS A 253 7.83 -19.79 18.91
CA LYS A 253 9.30 -19.78 19.09
C LYS A 253 10.05 -20.16 17.80
N PHE A 254 9.91 -19.30 16.80
CA PHE A 254 10.21 -19.61 15.41
C PHE A 254 11.67 -19.25 15.02
N PHE A 255 12.28 -18.28 15.69
CA PHE A 255 13.65 -17.90 15.39
C PHE A 255 14.69 -18.96 15.73
N SER A 256 15.83 -18.94 15.04
CA SER A 256 16.93 -19.88 15.21
C SER A 256 18.23 -19.12 15.46
N LYS A 257 19.09 -19.72 16.34
CA LYS A 257 20.40 -19.16 16.67
C LYS A 257 21.50 -19.57 15.70
N LYS A 258 21.40 -20.79 15.09
CA LYS A 258 22.46 -21.33 14.22
C LYS A 258 21.87 -22.20 13.09
N PRO A 259 21.98 -21.80 11.82
CA PRO A 259 22.31 -20.45 11.34
C PRO A 259 21.26 -19.45 11.82
N PRO A 260 21.62 -18.20 12.06
CA PRO A 260 20.68 -17.26 12.61
C PRO A 260 19.62 -16.90 11.57
N ILE A 261 18.36 -17.16 11.88
CA ILE A 261 17.25 -16.49 11.22
C ILE A 261 17.09 -15.16 11.96
N ILE A 262 17.45 -14.08 11.31
CA ILE A 262 17.57 -12.78 11.97
C ILE A 262 16.34 -11.91 11.85
N GLN A 263 15.51 -12.15 10.83
CA GLN A 263 14.33 -11.32 10.57
C GLN A 263 13.24 -12.08 9.82
N CYS A 264 11.98 -11.76 10.13
CA CYS A 264 10.81 -12.15 9.36
C CYS A 264 10.12 -10.88 8.82
N TRP A 265 9.88 -10.81 7.52
CA TRP A 265 9.22 -9.71 6.83
C TRP A 265 7.76 -10.08 6.58
N LEU A 266 6.85 -9.42 7.28
CA LEU A 266 5.44 -9.51 6.98
C LEU A 266 5.09 -8.44 5.95
N GLN A 267 4.44 -8.82 4.87
CA GLN A 267 4.08 -7.90 3.80
C GLN A 267 2.60 -7.99 3.44
N ILE A 268 2.02 -6.83 3.19
CA ILE A 268 0.69 -6.66 2.61
C ILE A 268 0.83 -5.80 1.35
N HIS A 269 0.23 -6.27 0.25
CA HIS A 269 0.13 -5.51 -0.98
C HIS A 269 -1.34 -5.40 -1.39
N ILE A 270 -1.88 -4.21 -1.30
CA ILE A 270 -3.29 -3.91 -1.60
C ILE A 270 -3.45 -2.61 -2.38
N PRO A 271 -4.48 -2.53 -3.21
CA PRO A 271 -4.99 -1.27 -3.73
C PRO A 271 -5.91 -0.62 -2.71
N GLY A 272 -6.18 0.66 -2.86
CA GLY A 272 -7.08 1.38 -1.98
C GLY A 272 -7.54 2.71 -2.56
N LEU A 273 -8.50 3.28 -1.84
CA LEU A 273 -9.02 4.60 -2.10
C LEU A 273 -8.85 5.48 -0.87
N ILE A 274 -8.46 6.71 -1.10
CA ILE A 274 -8.42 7.77 -0.11
C ILE A 274 -9.48 8.78 -0.50
N GLU A 275 -10.25 9.25 0.47
CA GLU A 275 -11.31 10.21 0.22
C GLU A 275 -10.80 11.65 0.22
N SER A 276 -9.82 11.96 1.06
CA SER A 276 -9.33 13.33 1.19
C SER A 276 -7.78 13.41 1.15
N PRO A 277 -7.21 13.97 0.06
CA PRO A 277 -7.83 14.22 -1.25
C PRO A 277 -8.19 12.89 -1.96
N PRO A 278 -9.23 12.87 -2.81
CA PRO A 278 -9.64 11.65 -3.52
C PRO A 278 -8.50 11.08 -4.35
N GLN A 279 -8.10 9.85 -4.07
CA GLN A 279 -6.99 9.19 -4.76
C GLN A 279 -7.10 7.68 -4.73
N ALA A 280 -6.93 7.05 -5.89
CA ALA A 280 -6.63 5.62 -5.96
C ALA A 280 -5.13 5.41 -5.74
N PHE A 281 -4.78 4.37 -5.00
CA PHE A 281 -3.38 4.03 -4.73
C PHE A 281 -3.16 2.53 -4.70
N THR A 282 -1.91 2.11 -4.88
CA THR A 282 -1.43 0.80 -4.46
C THR A 282 -0.31 0.98 -3.45
N ARG A 283 -0.16 0.04 -2.53
CA ARG A 283 0.81 0.17 -1.46
C ARG A 283 1.41 -1.16 -1.08
N PHE A 284 2.74 -1.17 -0.96
CA PHE A 284 3.49 -2.21 -0.26
C PHE A 284 3.70 -1.79 1.18
N SER A 285 3.16 -2.54 2.11
CA SER A 285 3.34 -2.31 3.54
C SER A 285 4.08 -3.47 4.16
N SER A 286 5.05 -3.19 5.01
CA SER A 286 5.85 -4.20 5.66
C SER A 286 5.95 -3.95 7.16
N LEU A 287 6.10 -5.05 7.91
CA LEU A 287 6.47 -5.05 9.31
C LEU A 287 7.55 -6.11 9.52
N PHE A 288 8.64 -5.73 10.18
CA PHE A 288 9.76 -6.61 10.43
C PHE A 288 9.73 -7.15 11.86
N VAL A 289 9.66 -8.46 11.98
CA VAL A 289 9.82 -9.15 13.26
C VAL A 289 11.29 -9.57 13.39
N VAL A 290 11.99 -9.06 14.40
CA VAL A 290 13.43 -9.22 14.56
C VAL A 290 13.73 -10.29 15.60
N ASN A 291 14.76 -11.11 15.35
CA ASN A 291 15.28 -12.05 16.35
C ASN A 291 16.12 -11.31 17.39
N LEU A 292 15.54 -10.99 18.53
CA LEU A 292 16.21 -10.23 19.61
C LEU A 292 17.42 -10.96 20.20
N GLU A 293 17.41 -12.29 20.25
CA GLU A 293 18.53 -13.07 20.80
C GLU A 293 19.82 -12.91 19.98
N THR A 294 19.69 -12.53 18.69
CA THR A 294 20.83 -12.34 17.78
C THR A 294 21.01 -10.90 17.33
N ALA A 295 20.14 -9.98 17.74
CA ALA A 295 20.09 -8.62 17.22
C ALA A 295 21.44 -7.87 17.39
N ILE A 296 22.11 -8.00 18.53
CA ILE A 296 23.39 -7.34 18.80
C ILE A 296 24.48 -7.92 17.90
N SER A 297 24.62 -9.25 17.84
CA SER A 297 25.64 -9.93 17.01
C SER A 297 25.43 -9.80 15.52
N CYS A 298 24.19 -9.52 15.09
CA CYS A 298 23.77 -9.39 13.69
C CYS A 298 23.47 -7.93 13.28
N ARG A 299 23.80 -6.94 14.10
CA ARG A 299 23.45 -5.53 13.89
C ARG A 299 23.79 -5.02 12.48
N ALA A 300 25.00 -5.32 11.99
CA ALA A 300 25.41 -4.88 10.65
C ALA A 300 24.56 -5.53 9.55
N ALA A 301 24.12 -6.78 9.71
CA ALA A 301 23.24 -7.45 8.77
C ALA A 301 21.82 -6.86 8.82
N LEU A 302 21.30 -6.58 10.01
CA LEU A 302 19.99 -5.95 10.19
C LEU A 302 19.95 -4.54 9.57
N LEU A 303 21.01 -3.75 9.73
CA LEU A 303 21.13 -2.43 9.08
C LEU A 303 21.14 -2.55 7.56
N LEU A 304 21.81 -3.54 6.98
CA LEU A 304 21.77 -3.79 5.53
C LEU A 304 20.36 -4.17 5.08
N LEU A 305 19.64 -5.03 5.82
CA LEU A 305 18.27 -5.42 5.49
C LEU A 305 17.27 -4.25 5.59
N ASN A 306 17.41 -3.40 6.60
CA ASN A 306 16.60 -2.19 6.71
C ASN A 306 16.82 -1.27 5.50
N ASN A 307 18.06 -1.12 5.05
CA ASN A 307 18.39 -0.33 3.88
C ASN A 307 17.88 -0.95 2.57
N VAL A 308 17.68 -2.27 2.51
CA VAL A 308 17.06 -2.91 1.33
C VAL A 308 15.67 -2.36 1.07
N TYR A 309 14.83 -2.27 2.11
CA TYR A 309 13.47 -1.75 1.95
C TYR A 309 13.44 -0.22 1.85
N ALA A 310 14.22 0.47 2.67
CA ALA A 310 14.32 1.92 2.63
C ALA A 310 14.99 2.45 1.35
N GLY A 311 15.94 1.69 0.80
CA GLY A 311 16.64 2.03 -0.43
C GLY A 311 15.91 1.60 -1.72
N ALA A 312 14.80 0.89 -1.62
CA ALA A 312 13.94 0.64 -2.77
C ALA A 312 13.35 1.98 -3.23
N ASP A 313 13.84 2.46 -4.35
CA ASP A 313 13.37 3.72 -4.92
C ASP A 313 12.01 3.51 -5.59
N PHE A 314 10.96 3.99 -4.93
CA PHE A 314 9.58 3.97 -5.42
C PHE A 314 9.20 5.25 -6.18
N SER A 315 10.11 6.24 -6.26
CA SER A 315 9.89 7.43 -7.06
C SER A 315 9.86 7.11 -8.55
N ASP A 316 9.15 7.89 -9.32
CA ASP A 316 9.12 7.83 -10.77
C ASP A 316 9.23 9.25 -11.33
N PRO A 317 10.17 9.52 -12.26
CA PRO A 317 10.32 10.85 -12.83
C PRO A 317 9.11 11.32 -13.65
N ARG A 318 8.22 10.39 -14.03
CA ARG A 318 6.94 10.70 -14.70
C ARG A 318 5.85 11.07 -13.71
N GLU A 319 6.06 10.80 -12.40
CA GLU A 319 5.09 11.17 -11.38
C GLU A 319 4.78 12.66 -11.52
N PHE A 320 3.49 12.98 -11.59
CA PHE A 320 3.08 14.37 -11.67
C PHE A 320 3.76 15.16 -10.56
N PRO A 321 4.44 16.27 -10.88
CA PRO A 321 5.00 17.11 -9.86
C PRO A 321 3.91 17.39 -8.84
N SER A 322 4.22 17.21 -7.56
CA SER A 322 3.25 17.45 -6.49
C SER A 322 2.65 18.84 -6.74
N ARG A 323 1.36 18.88 -7.10
CA ARG A 323 0.68 20.16 -7.29
C ARG A 323 0.87 20.97 -6.03
N LYS A 324 1.25 22.23 -6.18
CA LYS A 324 1.40 23.10 -5.04
C LYS A 324 0.09 23.12 -4.27
N ILE A 325 0.14 22.66 -3.02
CA ILE A 325 -1.04 22.68 -2.15
C ILE A 325 -1.32 24.15 -1.83
N ASN A 326 -2.54 24.57 -2.06
CA ASN A 326 -2.96 25.92 -1.68
C ASN A 326 -3.01 26.03 -0.15
N THR A 327 -2.36 27.02 0.38
CA THR A 327 -2.38 27.36 1.81
C THR A 327 -3.33 28.51 2.12
N GLU A 328 -3.76 29.21 1.08
CA GLU A 328 -4.64 30.37 1.18
C GLU A 328 -5.75 30.27 0.14
N LEU A 329 -6.96 30.68 0.52
CA LEU A 329 -8.13 30.76 -0.35
C LEU A 329 -8.58 32.21 -0.44
N ASN A 330 -8.46 32.79 -1.63
CA ASN A 330 -9.02 34.10 -1.92
C ASN A 330 -10.49 33.93 -2.31
N LEU A 331 -11.39 34.46 -1.49
CA LEU A 331 -12.82 34.43 -1.75
C LEU A 331 -13.22 35.69 -2.57
N PRO A 332 -13.74 35.51 -3.80
CA PRO A 332 -14.21 36.62 -4.61
C PRO A 332 -15.43 37.29 -3.97
N ALA A 333 -15.67 38.55 -4.32
CA ALA A 333 -16.87 39.28 -3.87
C ALA A 333 -18.13 38.51 -4.29
N GLY A 334 -19.12 38.43 -3.40
CA GLY A 334 -20.36 37.70 -3.62
C GLY A 334 -20.31 36.23 -3.23
N THR A 335 -19.18 35.75 -2.70
CA THR A 335 -19.13 34.41 -2.09
C THR A 335 -20.11 34.31 -0.94
N GLN A 336 -20.90 33.24 -0.94
CA GLN A 336 -21.84 32.94 0.15
C GLN A 336 -21.25 31.81 1.01
N LEU A 337 -21.42 31.96 2.33
CA LEU A 337 -20.90 31.03 3.31
C LEU A 337 -22.04 30.58 4.23
N TRP A 338 -22.06 29.30 4.57
CA TRP A 338 -22.95 28.80 5.60
C TRP A 338 -22.25 27.76 6.47
N LEU A 339 -22.57 27.71 7.73
CA LEU A 339 -22.03 26.76 8.70
C LEU A 339 -23.17 26.24 9.56
N SER A 340 -23.14 24.96 9.90
CA SER A 340 -24.13 24.36 10.78
C SER A 340 -24.20 25.08 12.12
N PRO A 341 -25.39 25.38 12.65
CA PRO A 341 -25.53 25.99 13.99
C PRO A 341 -24.87 25.14 15.09
N ASN A 342 -24.85 23.82 14.90
CA ASN A 342 -24.30 22.86 15.87
C ASN A 342 -22.83 22.49 15.55
N ILE A 343 -22.09 23.38 14.86
CA ILE A 343 -20.74 23.05 14.39
C ILE A 343 -19.80 22.68 15.53
N SER A 344 -19.90 23.30 16.68
CA SER A 344 -19.06 23.00 17.85
C SER A 344 -19.27 21.57 18.33
N ASP A 345 -20.51 21.13 18.48
CA ASP A 345 -20.83 19.74 18.88
C ASP A 345 -20.36 18.72 17.84
N LEU A 346 -20.53 19.06 16.55
CA LEU A 346 -20.05 18.24 15.44
C LEU A 346 -18.52 18.15 15.44
N MET A 347 -17.81 19.23 15.77
CA MET A 347 -16.37 19.25 15.88
C MET A 347 -15.84 18.40 17.05
N PHE A 348 -16.47 18.47 18.21
CA PHE A 348 -16.12 17.59 19.34
C PHE A 348 -16.33 16.15 18.98
N THR A 349 -17.44 15.81 18.34
CA THR A 349 -17.72 14.45 17.87
C THR A 349 -16.70 13.98 16.83
N ALA A 350 -16.35 14.82 15.86
CA ALA A 350 -15.41 14.51 14.79
C ALA A 350 -13.96 14.45 15.26
N GLY A 351 -13.59 15.26 16.24
CA GLY A 351 -12.23 15.36 16.78
C GLY A 351 -11.83 14.23 17.74
N ASP A 352 -12.80 13.46 18.24
CA ASP A 352 -12.55 12.25 19.04
C ASP A 352 -12.74 10.99 18.19
N PRO A 353 -11.66 10.31 17.75
CA PRO A 353 -11.78 9.07 16.99
C PRO A 353 -12.52 7.95 17.73
N LYS A 354 -12.59 7.99 19.07
CA LYS A 354 -13.35 7.04 19.88
C LYS A 354 -14.83 7.38 19.84
N SER A 355 -15.18 8.66 19.93
CA SER A 355 -16.54 9.14 19.78
C SER A 355 -17.10 8.89 18.39
N PHE A 356 -16.28 9.05 17.35
CA PHE A 356 -16.68 8.72 15.98
C PHE A 356 -16.96 7.22 15.79
N LYS A 357 -16.23 6.33 16.49
CA LYS A 357 -16.54 4.90 16.57
C LYS A 357 -17.76 4.59 17.44
N SER A 358 -18.05 5.44 18.42
CA SER A 358 -19.17 5.31 19.35
C SER A 358 -20.40 6.11 18.93
N ILE A 359 -20.37 6.80 17.77
CA ILE A 359 -21.60 7.24 17.13
C ILE A 359 -22.51 6.01 17.11
N ASN A 360 -23.62 6.06 17.84
CA ASN A 360 -24.60 4.99 18.00
C ASN A 360 -25.32 4.67 16.68
N ALA A 361 -24.52 4.42 15.63
CA ALA A 361 -25.03 3.90 14.38
C ALA A 361 -25.51 2.47 14.64
N LYS A 362 -26.82 2.29 14.62
CA LYS A 362 -27.44 0.97 14.80
C LYS A 362 -27.36 0.12 13.56
N SER A 363 -26.96 0.72 12.42
CA SER A 363 -26.85 0.08 11.12
C SER A 363 -25.79 0.78 10.25
N ALA A 364 -25.38 0.15 9.14
CA ALA A 364 -24.52 0.77 8.13
C ALA A 364 -25.18 2.02 7.51
N ASP A 365 -26.49 2.00 7.34
CA ASP A 365 -27.27 3.13 6.81
C ASP A 365 -27.27 4.30 7.77
N ASP A 366 -27.38 4.07 9.08
CA ASP A 366 -27.26 5.12 10.10
C ASP A 366 -25.88 5.76 10.06
N PHE A 367 -24.83 4.95 9.92
CA PHE A 367 -23.45 5.47 9.79
C PHE A 367 -23.31 6.32 8.54
N ASP A 368 -23.81 5.86 7.41
CA ASP A 368 -23.74 6.58 6.13
C ASP A 368 -24.50 7.91 6.18
N ASN A 369 -25.67 7.94 6.84
CA ASN A 369 -26.44 9.16 7.04
C ASN A 369 -25.68 10.17 7.91
N ILE A 370 -25.06 9.73 9.01
CA ILE A 370 -24.25 10.60 9.89
C ILE A 370 -23.03 11.12 9.11
N ALA A 371 -22.35 10.24 8.38
CA ALA A 371 -21.17 10.59 7.59
C ALA A 371 -21.46 11.65 6.52
N LYS A 372 -22.65 11.62 5.93
CA LYS A 372 -23.15 12.56 4.91
C LYS A 372 -23.80 13.82 5.49
N THR A 373 -23.97 13.92 6.83
CA THR A 373 -24.51 15.14 7.45
C THR A 373 -23.69 16.36 7.06
N LEU A 374 -24.36 17.37 6.52
CA LEU A 374 -23.69 18.59 6.07
C LEU A 374 -23.31 19.47 7.27
N VAL A 375 -22.05 19.88 7.30
CA VAL A 375 -21.48 20.71 8.38
C VAL A 375 -21.29 22.16 7.96
N GLY A 376 -21.23 22.44 6.66
CA GLY A 376 -21.05 23.78 6.12
C GLY A 376 -20.91 23.77 4.60
N GLY A 377 -20.75 24.94 4.02
CA GLY A 377 -20.52 25.06 2.58
C GLY A 377 -20.12 26.46 2.14
N ILE A 378 -19.54 26.54 0.95
CA ILE A 378 -19.15 27.77 0.28
C ILE A 378 -19.76 27.78 -1.12
N ILE A 379 -20.30 28.91 -1.54
CA ILE A 379 -20.76 29.12 -2.92
C ILE A 379 -19.86 30.17 -3.56
N ILE A 380 -19.06 29.76 -4.54
CA ILE A 380 -18.13 30.62 -5.27
C ILE A 380 -18.63 30.74 -6.72
N LYS A 381 -18.90 31.94 -7.21
CA LYS A 381 -19.38 32.18 -8.57
C LYS A 381 -20.59 31.27 -8.94
N GLY A 382 -21.49 31.00 -7.99
CA GLY A 382 -22.68 30.15 -8.19
C GLY A 382 -22.41 28.64 -8.06
N LYS A 383 -21.17 28.19 -8.00
CA LYS A 383 -20.81 26.80 -7.78
C LYS A 383 -20.79 26.47 -6.30
N LYS A 384 -21.52 25.42 -5.92
CA LYS A 384 -21.70 25.00 -4.52
C LYS A 384 -20.65 23.97 -4.11
N TYR A 385 -20.01 24.20 -2.97
CA TYR A 385 -19.02 23.32 -2.33
C TYR A 385 -19.51 23.00 -0.92
N ASP A 386 -20.12 21.84 -0.75
CA ASP A 386 -20.63 21.40 0.55
C ASP A 386 -19.59 20.57 1.30
N PHE A 387 -19.58 20.69 2.62
CA PHE A 387 -18.75 19.92 3.53
C PHE A 387 -19.61 19.04 4.40
N SER A 388 -19.25 17.78 4.47
CA SER A 388 -19.93 16.75 5.29
C SER A 388 -19.15 16.46 6.57
N MET A 389 -19.76 15.65 7.44
CA MET A 389 -19.13 15.17 8.67
C MET A 389 -17.82 14.41 8.37
N ILE A 390 -17.73 13.65 7.28
CA ILE A 390 -16.49 12.99 6.86
C ILE A 390 -15.39 14.00 6.52
N ASP A 391 -15.73 15.09 5.81
CA ASP A 391 -14.75 16.14 5.50
C ASP A 391 -14.21 16.80 6.78
N LEU A 392 -15.08 17.02 7.76
CA LEU A 392 -14.71 17.56 9.06
C LEU A 392 -13.77 16.61 9.82
N VAL A 393 -14.07 15.32 9.87
CA VAL A 393 -13.20 14.30 10.49
C VAL A 393 -11.83 14.27 9.79
N ALA A 394 -11.80 14.25 8.46
CA ALA A 394 -10.57 14.25 7.68
C ALA A 394 -9.71 15.52 7.92
N PHE A 395 -10.35 16.65 8.12
CA PHE A 395 -9.68 17.89 8.46
C PHE A 395 -9.10 17.87 9.89
N LEU A 396 -9.89 17.46 10.88
CA LEU A 396 -9.49 17.47 12.30
C LEU A 396 -8.43 16.39 12.60
N ALA A 397 -8.43 15.27 11.91
CA ALA A 397 -7.41 14.23 12.05
C ALA A 397 -5.97 14.71 11.75
N LYS A 398 -5.83 15.82 11.05
CA LYS A 398 -4.53 16.44 10.70
C LYS A 398 -4.11 17.55 11.68
N LYS A 399 -4.91 17.81 12.72
CA LYS A 399 -4.68 18.92 13.65
C LYS A 399 -4.04 18.42 14.95
N PRO A 400 -3.22 19.28 15.60
CA PRO A 400 -2.60 18.92 16.88
C PRO A 400 -3.64 18.77 17.99
N ASP A 401 -3.27 18.04 19.03
CA ASP A 401 -4.09 17.91 20.23
C ASP A 401 -4.49 19.28 20.80
N GLY A 402 -5.76 19.39 21.24
CA GLY A 402 -6.30 20.64 21.77
C GLY A 402 -6.81 21.63 20.71
N PHE A 403 -6.54 21.44 19.43
CA PHE A 403 -7.00 22.34 18.35
C PHE A 403 -8.52 22.49 18.35
N VAL A 404 -9.27 21.37 18.48
CA VAL A 404 -10.75 21.38 18.51
C VAL A 404 -11.25 22.27 19.65
N LYS A 405 -10.70 22.09 20.86
CA LYS A 405 -11.08 22.88 22.02
C LYS A 405 -10.86 24.37 21.81
N GLN A 406 -9.67 24.76 21.37
CA GLN A 406 -9.33 26.17 21.10
C GLN A 406 -10.23 26.79 20.03
N LEU A 407 -10.56 26.03 18.97
CA LEU A 407 -11.41 26.54 17.90
C LEU A 407 -12.88 26.67 18.37
N CYS A 408 -13.39 25.72 19.19
CA CYS A 408 -14.72 25.83 19.75
C CYS A 408 -14.85 26.99 20.75
N GLU A 409 -13.84 27.22 21.58
CA GLU A 409 -13.80 28.37 22.48
C GLU A 409 -13.89 29.69 21.67
N ARG A 410 -13.11 29.84 20.61
CA ARG A 410 -13.17 31.03 19.72
C ARG A 410 -14.53 31.17 19.03
N LEU A 411 -15.16 30.08 18.60
CA LEU A 411 -16.48 30.11 17.98
C LEU A 411 -17.60 30.44 18.97
N ALA A 412 -17.39 30.20 20.27
CA ALA A 412 -18.34 30.50 21.33
C ALA A 412 -18.21 31.93 21.89
N GLU A 413 -16.99 32.47 21.92
CA GLU A 413 -16.69 33.81 22.47
C GLU A 413 -17.12 34.94 21.54
N ASP A 414 -17.07 34.70 20.23
CA ASP A 414 -17.46 35.68 19.21
C ASP A 414 -18.39 35.04 18.21
N ASP A 415 -19.55 35.63 17.97
CA ASP A 415 -20.35 35.38 16.77
C ASP A 415 -19.60 35.93 15.52
N ASP A 416 -18.26 35.73 15.54
CA ASP A 416 -17.30 36.32 14.62
C ASP A 416 -17.37 35.60 13.27
N LEU A 417 -17.94 36.30 12.32
CA LEU A 417 -17.95 35.93 10.90
C LEU A 417 -16.54 35.56 10.43
N LYS A 418 -15.48 36.12 10.99
CA LYS A 418 -14.09 35.83 10.67
C LYS A 418 -13.70 34.41 11.06
N CYS A 419 -13.97 33.98 12.29
CA CYS A 419 -13.64 32.62 12.74
C CYS A 419 -14.40 31.54 11.95
N ARG A 420 -15.68 31.79 11.67
CA ARG A 420 -16.52 30.90 10.82
C ARG A 420 -15.99 30.85 9.39
N THR A 421 -15.57 31.98 8.82
CA THR A 421 -14.97 32.05 7.48
C THR A 421 -13.63 31.31 7.45
N GLU A 422 -12.78 31.52 8.45
CA GLU A 422 -11.48 30.79 8.56
C GLU A 422 -11.70 29.29 8.60
N LEU A 423 -12.65 28.77 9.39
CA LEU A 423 -12.95 27.34 9.44
C LEU A 423 -13.40 26.81 8.09
N LEU A 424 -14.31 27.51 7.41
CA LEU A 424 -14.79 27.10 6.08
C LEU A 424 -13.67 27.11 5.04
N CYS A 425 -12.80 28.13 5.06
CA CYS A 425 -11.63 28.17 4.18
C CYS A 425 -10.67 27.01 4.45
N MET A 426 -10.43 26.70 5.73
CA MET A 426 -9.59 25.56 6.09
C MET A 426 -10.19 24.21 5.64
N LEU A 427 -11.50 24.04 5.81
CA LEU A 427 -12.22 22.84 5.31
C LEU A 427 -12.15 22.77 3.78
N PHE A 428 -12.36 23.89 3.10
CA PHE A 428 -12.27 23.97 1.65
C PHE A 428 -10.88 23.53 1.16
N LEU A 429 -9.82 24.13 1.68
CA LEU A 429 -8.45 23.79 1.31
C LEU A 429 -8.06 22.36 1.68
N SER A 430 -8.64 21.82 2.75
CA SER A 430 -8.44 20.42 3.11
C SER A 430 -9.07 19.47 2.11
N LYS A 431 -10.27 19.79 1.61
CA LYS A 431 -11.02 18.98 0.64
C LYS A 431 -10.57 19.22 -0.80
N TYR A 432 -10.22 20.46 -1.13
CA TYR A 432 -9.82 20.90 -2.47
C TYR A 432 -8.42 21.54 -2.46
N PRO A 433 -7.37 20.79 -2.10
CA PRO A 433 -6.02 21.34 -1.91
C PRO A 433 -5.39 21.89 -3.18
N PHE A 434 -5.95 21.56 -4.34
CA PHE A 434 -5.48 21.98 -5.66
C PHE A 434 -6.49 22.86 -6.40
N TYR A 435 -7.42 23.48 -5.65
CA TYR A 435 -8.41 24.37 -6.25
C TYR A 435 -7.72 25.50 -7.01
N ASP A 436 -8.16 25.72 -8.24
CA ASP A 436 -7.68 26.79 -9.10
C ASP A 436 -8.84 27.75 -9.39
N SER A 437 -8.73 28.96 -8.88
CA SER A 437 -9.72 30.01 -9.08
C SER A 437 -9.82 30.48 -10.55
N SER A 438 -8.79 30.20 -11.36
CA SER A 438 -8.78 30.53 -12.79
C SER A 438 -9.55 29.52 -13.64
N SER A 439 -9.79 28.32 -13.13
CA SER A 439 -10.53 27.28 -13.84
C SER A 439 -12.06 27.43 -13.78
N ASP A 440 -12.56 28.41 -13.03
CA ASP A 440 -13.99 28.70 -12.87
C ASP A 440 -14.43 29.93 -13.73
N GLU A 441 -13.59 30.35 -14.69
CA GLU A 441 -13.97 31.29 -15.76
C GLU A 441 -14.55 30.48 -16.98
#